data_90570c2a0503c20a0c3a91e12edc1b3d
#
_entry.id   90570c2a0503c20a0c3a91e12edc1b3d
#
_cell.length_a   1.000
_cell.length_b   1.000
_cell.length_c   1.000
_cell.angle_alpha   90.00
_cell.angle_beta   90.00
_cell.angle_gamma   90.00
#
_symmetry.space_group_name_H-M   'P 1'
#
loop_
_entity.id
_entity.type
_entity.pdbx_description
1 polymer ?
#
loop_
_entity_poly.entity_id
_entity_poly.type
_entity_poly.pdbx_seq_one_letter_code
_entity_poly.pdbx_strand_id
1 'polypeptide(L)'
;MSRAYQNIDFAVEDRVARILLARPPLNILNISMMREINDALQECARRIDLVAIVFEATKEARAFSAGVAVEDHVEETVREMLDSFHSIFRALARIHKPVVAIVDGAALGGGCELALACDIVIASERAQFGQPEIKLGVFPPIAAILLPRLIGQKKARELILTGDTIDAAEALRLGLVNQVVPSEELQNRTESILNKLRDLSGVVLGMARAALDLGTRSSFESELKQVETLYFEQLMKTEDANEGVQSFMEKRKPVWRNK
;
A
#
# COMPACT_ATOMS: atom_id res chain seq x y z
N MET A 1 -3.17 27.23 -1.60
CA MET A 1 -3.27 26.90 -3.03
C MET A 1 -3.26 25.40 -3.14
N SER A 2 -4.32 24.77 -3.66
CA SER A 2 -4.32 23.32 -3.90
C SER A 2 -3.31 23.04 -5.01
N ARG A 3 -2.32 22.21 -4.73
CA ARG A 3 -1.38 21.72 -5.73
C ARG A 3 -2.16 20.81 -6.68
N ALA A 4 -2.14 21.08 -7.96
CA ALA A 4 -2.77 20.21 -8.95
C ALA A 4 -1.86 18.98 -9.15
N TYR A 5 -2.32 17.80 -8.77
CA TYR A 5 -1.69 16.51 -9.06
C TYR A 5 -2.27 15.94 -10.36
N GLN A 6 -1.56 15.01 -10.99
CA GLN A 6 -1.99 14.37 -12.24
C GLN A 6 -2.54 12.97 -12.03
N ASN A 7 -2.05 12.28 -11.00
CA ASN A 7 -2.35 10.86 -10.76
C ASN A 7 -3.10 10.61 -9.45
N ILE A 8 -3.27 11.65 -8.64
CA ILE A 8 -4.08 11.60 -7.42
C ILE A 8 -4.97 12.85 -7.35
N ASP A 9 -6.13 12.71 -6.68
CA ASP A 9 -6.88 13.87 -6.20
C ASP A 9 -6.58 14.03 -4.70
N PHE A 10 -6.26 15.26 -4.30
CA PHE A 10 -5.98 15.59 -2.92
C PHE A 10 -6.91 16.68 -2.42
N ALA A 11 -7.66 16.37 -1.39
CA ALA A 11 -8.58 17.30 -0.74
C ALA A 11 -8.45 17.21 0.77
N VAL A 12 -8.70 18.36 1.41
CA VAL A 12 -8.87 18.39 2.88
C VAL A 12 -10.22 18.98 3.18
N GLU A 13 -11.04 18.22 3.85
CA GLU A 13 -12.37 18.61 4.27
C GLU A 13 -12.62 18.12 5.69
N ASP A 14 -13.20 18.97 6.50
CA ASP A 14 -13.62 18.65 7.86
C ASP A 14 -12.56 17.86 8.66
N ARG A 15 -11.34 18.40 8.70
CA ARG A 15 -10.18 17.84 9.44
C ARG A 15 -9.65 16.51 8.90
N VAL A 16 -10.10 16.04 7.74
CA VAL A 16 -9.66 14.80 7.10
C VAL A 16 -8.99 15.12 5.77
N ALA A 17 -7.80 14.59 5.55
CA ALA A 17 -7.15 14.63 4.26
C ALA A 17 -7.53 13.36 3.46
N ARG A 18 -7.98 13.53 2.24
CA ARG A 18 -8.28 12.44 1.30
C ARG A 18 -7.26 12.43 0.18
N ILE A 19 -6.64 11.30 -0.04
CA ILE A 19 -5.74 11.01 -1.15
C ILE A 19 -6.44 9.96 -2.01
N LEU A 20 -7.05 10.40 -3.10
CA LEU A 20 -7.74 9.53 -4.03
C LEU A 20 -6.77 9.09 -5.12
N LEU A 21 -6.61 7.80 -5.30
CA LEU A 21 -5.85 7.23 -6.40
C LEU A 21 -6.63 7.44 -7.69
N ALA A 22 -6.12 8.26 -8.60
CA ALA A 22 -6.84 8.80 -9.77
C ALA A 22 -6.16 8.43 -11.10
N ARG A 23 -5.74 7.17 -11.23
CA ARG A 23 -5.15 6.62 -12.45
C ARG A 23 -5.91 5.38 -12.93
N PRO A 24 -7.21 5.58 -13.35
CA PRO A 24 -8.04 4.48 -13.78
C PRO A 24 -7.46 3.77 -15.03
N PRO A 25 -7.84 2.51 -15.31
CA PRO A 25 -8.83 1.75 -14.54
C PRO A 25 -8.27 1.01 -13.32
N LEU A 26 -6.96 0.85 -13.17
CA LEU A 26 -6.35 -0.07 -12.21
C LEU A 26 -5.48 0.63 -11.15
N ASN A 27 -5.32 1.94 -11.21
CA ASN A 27 -4.47 2.70 -10.29
C ASN A 27 -3.07 2.11 -10.14
N ILE A 28 -2.43 1.80 -11.28
CA ILE A 28 -1.05 1.32 -11.29
C ILE A 28 -0.13 2.43 -10.75
N LEU A 29 0.60 2.12 -9.70
CA LEU A 29 1.52 3.03 -9.02
C LEU A 29 2.80 3.15 -9.84
N ASN A 30 2.92 4.19 -10.65
CA ASN A 30 4.18 4.55 -11.30
C ASN A 30 4.97 5.56 -10.46
N ILE A 31 6.22 5.81 -10.82
CA ILE A 31 7.11 6.73 -10.09
C ILE A 31 6.48 8.12 -9.89
N SER A 32 5.81 8.66 -10.90
CA SER A 32 5.13 9.98 -10.81
C SER A 32 4.03 9.96 -9.74
N MET A 33 3.13 8.97 -9.76
CA MET A 33 2.06 8.84 -8.77
C MET A 33 2.59 8.64 -7.35
N MET A 34 3.65 7.83 -7.21
CA MET A 34 4.29 7.61 -5.91
C MET A 34 4.89 8.90 -5.34
N ARG A 35 5.49 9.75 -6.18
CA ARG A 35 6.00 11.07 -5.78
C ARG A 35 4.86 12.02 -5.37
N GLU A 36 3.74 12.01 -6.10
CA GLU A 36 2.57 12.80 -5.74
C GLU A 36 1.96 12.38 -4.40
N ILE A 37 1.87 11.07 -4.15
CA ILE A 37 1.45 10.53 -2.84
C ILE A 37 2.40 11.00 -1.73
N ASN A 38 3.72 10.93 -1.94
CA ASN A 38 4.71 11.42 -0.97
C ASN A 38 4.55 12.91 -0.69
N ASP A 39 4.36 13.74 -1.71
CA ASP A 39 4.12 15.17 -1.56
C ASP A 39 2.86 15.44 -0.71
N ALA A 40 1.75 14.74 -1.00
CA ALA A 40 0.50 14.86 -0.24
C ALA A 40 0.69 14.43 1.22
N LEU A 41 1.42 13.35 1.48
CA LEU A 41 1.74 12.91 2.83
C LEU A 41 2.61 13.92 3.59
N GLN A 42 3.57 14.56 2.92
CA GLN A 42 4.37 15.63 3.51
C GLN A 42 3.53 16.86 3.86
N GLU A 43 2.53 17.20 3.04
CA GLU A 43 1.57 18.24 3.37
C GLU A 43 0.75 17.84 4.61
N CYS A 44 0.20 16.61 4.62
CA CYS A 44 -0.54 16.09 5.77
C CYS A 44 0.30 16.12 7.06
N ALA A 45 1.60 15.80 6.99
CA ALA A 45 2.49 15.78 8.15
C ALA A 45 2.60 17.16 8.82
N ARG A 46 2.63 18.24 8.02
CA ARG A 46 2.76 19.64 8.50
C ARG A 46 1.47 20.22 9.07
N ARG A 47 0.32 19.68 8.71
CA ARG A 47 -0.99 20.20 9.12
C ARG A 47 -1.38 19.70 10.50
N ILE A 48 -1.54 20.62 11.44
CA ILE A 48 -1.93 20.30 12.82
C ILE A 48 -3.46 20.16 13.00
N ASP A 49 -4.22 20.64 12.04
CA ASP A 49 -5.70 20.62 12.03
C ASP A 49 -6.28 19.26 11.61
N LEU A 50 -5.48 18.37 11.05
CA LEU A 50 -5.95 17.05 10.61
C LEU A 50 -6.07 16.05 11.77
N VAL A 51 -7.12 15.22 11.68
CA VAL A 51 -7.35 14.09 12.59
C VAL A 51 -7.19 12.74 11.92
N ALA A 52 -7.27 12.68 10.58
CA ALA A 52 -7.09 11.45 9.83
C ALA A 52 -6.61 11.73 8.40
N ILE A 53 -6.03 10.69 7.79
CA ILE A 53 -5.69 10.63 6.37
C ILE A 53 -6.43 9.42 5.79
N VAL A 54 -7.01 9.57 4.61
CA VAL A 54 -7.75 8.51 3.91
C VAL A 54 -7.10 8.24 2.56
N PHE A 55 -6.85 6.96 2.26
CA PHE A 55 -6.57 6.48 0.92
C PHE A 55 -7.79 5.79 0.35
N GLU A 56 -8.20 6.18 -0.84
CA GLU A 56 -9.27 5.53 -1.59
C GLU A 56 -9.02 5.65 -3.11
N ALA A 57 -9.74 4.91 -3.92
CA ALA A 57 -9.70 5.04 -5.37
C ALA A 57 -10.82 5.99 -5.84
N THR A 58 -10.61 6.70 -6.97
CA THR A 58 -11.70 7.44 -7.62
C THR A 58 -12.77 6.48 -8.14
N LYS A 59 -13.99 6.98 -8.37
CA LYS A 59 -15.13 6.16 -8.82
C LYS A 59 -14.94 5.54 -10.20
N GLU A 60 -14.08 6.11 -11.03
CA GLU A 60 -13.74 5.63 -12.37
C GLU A 60 -12.80 4.41 -12.32
N ALA A 61 -12.15 4.18 -11.19
CA ALA A 61 -11.26 3.05 -11.02
C ALA A 61 -12.04 1.76 -10.71
N ARG A 62 -11.54 0.65 -11.23
CA ARG A 62 -12.07 -0.71 -10.97
C ARG A 62 -11.30 -1.44 -9.87
N ALA A 63 -10.20 -0.84 -9.42
CA ALA A 63 -9.33 -1.37 -8.39
C ALA A 63 -8.92 -0.26 -7.44
N PHE A 64 -8.66 -0.60 -6.18
CA PHE A 64 -7.94 0.29 -5.28
C PHE A 64 -6.55 0.57 -5.87
N SER A 65 -5.75 -0.46 -6.10
CA SER A 65 -4.55 -0.43 -6.93
C SER A 65 -4.13 -1.86 -7.29
N ALA A 66 -3.78 -2.09 -8.55
CA ALA A 66 -3.26 -3.39 -9.01
C ALA A 66 -1.73 -3.51 -8.85
N GLY A 67 -1.10 -2.60 -8.13
CA GLY A 67 0.32 -2.67 -7.79
C GLY A 67 1.20 -1.64 -8.50
N VAL A 68 2.51 -1.83 -8.38
CA VAL A 68 3.52 -0.96 -8.99
C VAL A 68 3.65 -1.29 -10.49
N ALA A 69 3.98 -0.28 -11.29
CA ALA A 69 4.21 -0.44 -12.72
C ALA A 69 5.34 -1.45 -12.99
N VAL A 70 5.04 -2.49 -13.78
CA VAL A 70 6.03 -3.54 -14.07
C VAL A 70 7.17 -2.97 -14.91
N GLU A 71 6.89 -2.00 -15.76
CA GLU A 71 7.85 -1.28 -16.59
C GLU A 71 8.94 -0.57 -15.78
N ASP A 72 8.63 -0.22 -14.52
CA ASP A 72 9.56 0.44 -13.61
C ASP A 72 10.51 -0.55 -12.88
N HIS A 73 10.36 -1.88 -13.09
CA HIS A 73 11.21 -2.93 -12.48
C HIS A 73 12.44 -3.26 -13.29
N VAL A 74 12.75 -2.52 -14.35
CA VAL A 74 13.97 -2.71 -15.13
C VAL A 74 15.18 -2.09 -14.44
N GLU A 75 16.39 -2.54 -14.79
CA GLU A 75 17.65 -2.16 -14.12
C GLU A 75 17.85 -0.64 -14.01
N GLU A 76 17.43 0.11 -15.03
CA GLU A 76 17.60 1.57 -15.09
C GLU A 76 16.70 2.32 -14.09
N THR A 77 15.51 1.80 -13.78
CA THR A 77 14.48 2.52 -13.00
C THR A 77 14.13 1.86 -11.67
N VAL A 78 14.45 0.59 -11.46
CA VAL A 78 14.07 -0.17 -10.27
C VAL A 78 14.51 0.49 -8.95
N ARG A 79 15.68 1.11 -8.91
CA ARG A 79 16.16 1.82 -7.72
C ARG A 79 15.31 3.04 -7.43
N GLU A 80 15.06 3.90 -8.42
CA GLU A 80 14.21 5.08 -8.28
C GLU A 80 12.78 4.70 -7.94
N MET A 81 12.26 3.64 -8.54
CA MET A 81 10.92 3.11 -8.26
C MET A 81 10.81 2.67 -6.79
N LEU A 82 11.71 1.82 -6.30
CA LEU A 82 11.70 1.36 -4.90
C LEU A 82 11.94 2.50 -3.92
N ASP A 83 12.85 3.43 -4.20
CA ASP A 83 13.08 4.61 -3.35
C ASP A 83 11.81 5.47 -3.26
N SER A 84 11.13 5.71 -4.39
CA SER A 84 9.87 6.46 -4.44
C SER A 84 8.75 5.73 -3.70
N PHE A 85 8.64 4.41 -3.89
CA PHE A 85 7.63 3.58 -3.25
C PHE A 85 7.86 3.47 -1.73
N HIS A 86 9.06 3.10 -1.32
CA HIS A 86 9.39 2.92 0.09
C HIS A 86 9.35 4.24 0.88
N SER A 87 9.55 5.40 0.22
CA SER A 87 9.40 6.70 0.88
C SER A 87 7.97 6.95 1.35
N ILE A 88 6.95 6.38 0.70
CA ILE A 88 5.54 6.43 1.16
C ILE A 88 5.45 5.78 2.56
N PHE A 89 6.00 4.59 2.74
CA PHE A 89 5.95 3.85 4.01
C PHE A 89 6.79 4.53 5.10
N ARG A 90 7.95 5.08 4.73
CA ARG A 90 8.74 5.91 5.65
C ARG A 90 7.98 7.16 6.09
N ALA A 91 7.23 7.81 5.18
CA ALA A 91 6.36 8.94 5.52
C ALA A 91 5.22 8.51 6.44
N LEU A 92 4.47 7.45 6.09
CA LEU A 92 3.40 6.87 6.91
C LEU A 92 3.89 6.50 8.31
N ALA A 93 5.10 5.93 8.39
CA ALA A 93 5.73 5.59 9.64
C ALA A 93 6.02 6.80 10.54
N ARG A 94 6.19 7.99 10.01
CA ARG A 94 6.50 9.24 10.77
C ARG A 94 5.29 10.13 11.00
N ILE A 95 4.20 9.88 10.30
CA ILE A 95 2.97 10.65 10.45
C ILE A 95 2.27 10.26 11.75
N HIS A 96 1.98 11.26 12.60
CA HIS A 96 1.26 11.08 13.86
C HIS A 96 -0.24 11.38 13.66
N LYS A 97 -0.87 10.70 12.71
CA LYS A 97 -2.30 10.78 12.41
C LYS A 97 -2.80 9.41 12.00
N PRO A 98 -3.98 8.97 12.44
CA PRO A 98 -4.64 7.77 11.92
C PRO A 98 -4.72 7.78 10.39
N VAL A 99 -4.40 6.66 9.77
CA VAL A 99 -4.47 6.44 8.32
C VAL A 99 -5.50 5.36 8.04
N VAL A 100 -6.44 5.66 7.16
CA VAL A 100 -7.55 4.76 6.79
C VAL A 100 -7.45 4.42 5.32
N ALA A 101 -7.54 3.15 4.95
CA ALA A 101 -7.70 2.71 3.56
C ALA A 101 -9.13 2.26 3.30
N ILE A 102 -9.68 2.70 2.18
CA ILE A 102 -11.00 2.29 1.68
C ILE A 102 -10.76 1.48 0.41
N VAL A 103 -10.97 0.18 0.53
CA VAL A 103 -10.63 -0.76 -0.54
C VAL A 103 -11.89 -1.27 -1.21
N ASP A 104 -12.12 -0.81 -2.44
CA ASP A 104 -13.18 -1.30 -3.31
C ASP A 104 -12.58 -1.95 -4.56
N GLY A 105 -12.71 -3.27 -4.69
CA GLY A 105 -12.04 -4.04 -5.74
C GLY A 105 -10.62 -4.48 -5.36
N ALA A 106 -9.76 -4.68 -6.36
CA ALA A 106 -8.46 -5.27 -6.16
C ALA A 106 -7.47 -4.33 -5.46
N ALA A 107 -6.76 -4.84 -4.45
CA ALA A 107 -5.58 -4.28 -3.82
C ALA A 107 -4.47 -5.32 -3.93
N LEU A 108 -3.61 -5.23 -4.96
CA LEU A 108 -2.61 -6.24 -5.29
C LEU A 108 -1.20 -5.64 -5.25
N GLY A 109 -0.22 -6.46 -4.89
CA GLY A 109 1.17 -6.04 -4.83
C GLY A 109 1.35 -4.75 -4.04
N GLY A 110 2.02 -3.75 -4.62
CA GLY A 110 2.19 -2.44 -3.98
C GLY A 110 0.89 -1.77 -3.53
N GLY A 111 -0.25 -2.04 -4.19
CA GLY A 111 -1.57 -1.58 -3.74
C GLY A 111 -2.02 -2.28 -2.45
N CYS A 112 -1.75 -3.56 -2.32
CA CYS A 112 -1.98 -4.29 -1.07
C CYS A 112 -1.02 -3.79 0.02
N GLU A 113 0.26 -3.60 -0.29
CA GLU A 113 1.25 -3.06 0.65
C GLU A 113 0.83 -1.69 1.20
N LEU A 114 0.28 -0.80 0.34
CA LEU A 114 -0.26 0.49 0.78
C LEU A 114 -1.42 0.32 1.77
N ALA A 115 -2.35 -0.60 1.49
CA ALA A 115 -3.44 -0.91 2.41
C ALA A 115 -2.94 -1.50 3.73
N LEU A 116 -1.94 -2.41 3.71
CA LEU A 116 -1.32 -3.01 4.89
C LEU A 116 -0.66 -1.99 5.82
N ALA A 117 -0.17 -0.88 5.27
CA ALA A 117 0.49 0.19 6.03
C ALA A 117 -0.49 1.18 6.67
N CYS A 118 -1.79 1.06 6.39
CA CYS A 118 -2.83 1.86 7.01
C CYS A 118 -3.26 1.29 8.37
N ASP A 119 -3.68 2.15 9.29
CA ASP A 119 -4.10 1.74 10.65
C ASP A 119 -5.47 1.06 10.65
N ILE A 120 -6.34 1.48 9.73
CA ILE A 120 -7.71 0.94 9.58
C ILE A 120 -7.97 0.68 8.10
N VAL A 121 -8.42 -0.53 7.78
CA VAL A 121 -8.81 -0.91 6.42
C VAL A 121 -10.28 -1.30 6.41
N ILE A 122 -11.07 -0.59 5.59
CA ILE A 122 -12.47 -0.90 5.33
C ILE A 122 -12.56 -1.39 3.89
N ALA A 123 -13.06 -2.59 3.70
CA ALA A 123 -13.14 -3.20 2.39
C ALA A 123 -14.59 -3.43 1.96
N SER A 124 -14.84 -3.40 0.66
CA SER A 124 -16.08 -3.96 0.11
C SER A 124 -16.02 -5.47 0.02
N GLU A 125 -17.19 -6.13 -0.10
CA GLU A 125 -17.29 -7.59 -0.30
C GLU A 125 -16.57 -8.06 -1.58
N ARG A 126 -16.39 -7.19 -2.58
CA ARG A 126 -15.69 -7.51 -3.83
C ARG A 126 -14.19 -7.28 -3.77
N ALA A 127 -13.66 -6.80 -2.64
CA ALA A 127 -12.25 -6.55 -2.51
C ALA A 127 -11.43 -7.83 -2.54
N GLN A 128 -10.27 -7.76 -3.15
CA GLN A 128 -9.30 -8.84 -3.23
C GLN A 128 -7.93 -8.33 -2.81
N PHE A 129 -7.19 -9.16 -2.09
CA PHE A 129 -5.86 -8.83 -1.59
C PHE A 129 -4.86 -9.91 -2.00
N GLY A 130 -3.64 -9.54 -2.34
CA GLY A 130 -2.61 -10.51 -2.70
C GLY A 130 -1.28 -9.87 -3.05
N GLN A 131 -0.25 -10.73 -3.14
CA GLN A 131 1.13 -10.34 -3.45
C GLN A 131 1.64 -11.15 -4.65
N PRO A 132 1.26 -10.77 -5.90
CA PRO A 132 1.57 -11.56 -7.09
C PRO A 132 2.99 -11.39 -7.61
N GLU A 133 3.84 -10.58 -6.96
CA GLU A 133 5.19 -10.22 -7.40
C GLU A 133 6.07 -11.43 -7.71
N ILE A 134 5.90 -12.52 -6.95
CA ILE A 134 6.67 -13.76 -7.18
C ILE A 134 6.46 -14.33 -8.58
N LYS A 135 5.29 -14.10 -9.18
CA LYS A 135 4.97 -14.52 -10.55
C LYS A 135 5.72 -13.71 -11.62
N LEU A 136 6.27 -12.56 -11.19
CA LEU A 136 7.11 -11.67 -12.01
C LEU A 136 8.61 -11.86 -11.73
N GLY A 137 8.99 -12.87 -10.93
CA GLY A 137 10.38 -13.13 -10.57
C GLY A 137 10.95 -12.17 -9.50
N VAL A 138 10.09 -11.41 -8.82
CA VAL A 138 10.47 -10.48 -7.75
C VAL A 138 9.66 -10.76 -6.48
N PHE A 139 9.92 -10.06 -5.39
CA PHE A 139 9.15 -10.20 -4.16
C PHE A 139 8.72 -8.83 -3.61
N PRO A 140 7.63 -8.76 -2.79
CA PRO A 140 7.11 -7.53 -2.21
C PRO A 140 7.87 -7.15 -0.92
N PRO A 141 8.77 -6.12 -0.93
CA PRO A 141 9.63 -5.83 0.22
C PRO A 141 8.87 -5.40 1.47
N ILE A 142 7.83 -4.60 1.32
CA ILE A 142 7.03 -4.08 2.44
C ILE A 142 6.14 -5.18 3.01
N ALA A 143 5.48 -5.96 2.15
CA ALA A 143 4.66 -7.08 2.60
C ALA A 143 5.49 -8.16 3.31
N ALA A 144 6.73 -8.39 2.89
CA ALA A 144 7.64 -9.32 3.57
C ALA A 144 7.89 -8.92 5.04
N ILE A 145 7.78 -7.63 5.36
CA ILE A 145 7.94 -7.09 6.72
C ILE A 145 6.59 -7.06 7.46
N LEU A 146 5.55 -6.51 6.81
CA LEU A 146 4.28 -6.21 7.49
C LEU A 146 3.34 -7.41 7.56
N LEU A 147 3.24 -8.20 6.49
CA LEU A 147 2.24 -9.27 6.41
C LEU A 147 2.41 -10.35 7.49
N PRO A 148 3.65 -10.83 7.81
CA PRO A 148 3.84 -11.78 8.90
C PRO A 148 3.42 -11.28 10.28
N ARG A 149 3.44 -9.96 10.49
CA ARG A 149 3.02 -9.31 11.75
C ARG A 149 1.50 -9.22 11.85
N LEU A 150 0.82 -9.04 10.72
CA LEU A 150 -0.63 -8.86 10.65
C LEU A 150 -1.38 -10.19 10.67
N ILE A 151 -0.96 -11.17 9.86
CA ILE A 151 -1.69 -12.43 9.65
C ILE A 151 -0.92 -13.69 10.08
N GLY A 152 0.25 -13.49 10.71
CA GLY A 152 1.11 -14.57 11.16
C GLY A 152 2.00 -15.18 10.07
N GLN A 153 3.11 -15.78 10.48
CA GLN A 153 4.19 -16.25 9.61
C GLN A 153 3.75 -17.26 8.54
N LYS A 154 2.86 -18.20 8.91
CA LYS A 154 2.49 -19.29 8.00
C LYS A 154 1.67 -18.78 6.82
N LYS A 155 0.63 -18.01 7.10
CA LYS A 155 -0.26 -17.49 6.05
C LYS A 155 0.43 -16.42 5.19
N ALA A 156 1.26 -15.58 5.80
CA ALA A 156 2.07 -14.61 5.06
C ALA A 156 3.01 -15.29 4.06
N ARG A 157 3.71 -16.35 4.49
CA ARG A 157 4.60 -17.13 3.60
C ARG A 157 3.84 -17.82 2.49
N GLU A 158 2.68 -18.41 2.78
CA GLU A 158 1.82 -19.01 1.75
C GLU A 158 1.49 -17.96 0.67
N LEU A 159 0.91 -16.81 1.05
CA LEU A 159 0.49 -15.79 0.09
C LEU A 159 1.65 -15.20 -0.72
N ILE A 160 2.79 -14.90 -0.08
CA ILE A 160 3.95 -14.32 -0.78
C ILE A 160 4.60 -15.34 -1.71
N LEU A 161 4.74 -16.60 -1.29
CA LEU A 161 5.48 -17.62 -2.06
C LEU A 161 4.64 -18.23 -3.20
N THR A 162 3.31 -18.21 -3.08
CA THR A 162 2.41 -18.68 -4.15
C THR A 162 1.96 -17.55 -5.06
N GLY A 163 1.94 -16.30 -4.55
CA GLY A 163 1.36 -15.16 -5.25
C GLY A 163 -0.17 -15.26 -5.38
N ASP A 164 -0.81 -16.02 -4.51
CA ASP A 164 -2.26 -16.18 -4.50
C ASP A 164 -2.96 -14.93 -3.96
N THR A 165 -4.22 -14.80 -4.31
CA THR A 165 -5.11 -13.76 -3.81
C THR A 165 -6.11 -14.35 -2.83
N ILE A 166 -6.55 -13.54 -1.88
CA ILE A 166 -7.65 -13.85 -0.96
C ILE A 166 -8.78 -12.84 -1.15
N ASP A 167 -10.00 -13.27 -0.89
CA ASP A 167 -11.16 -12.40 -0.89
C ASP A 167 -11.28 -11.56 0.40
N ALA A 168 -12.24 -10.66 0.42
CA ALA A 168 -12.49 -9.77 1.55
C ALA A 168 -12.86 -10.54 2.83
N ALA A 169 -13.61 -11.64 2.72
CA ALA A 169 -14.03 -12.44 3.88
C ALA A 169 -12.83 -13.13 4.54
N GLU A 170 -11.93 -13.70 3.75
CA GLU A 170 -10.69 -14.29 4.26
C GLU A 170 -9.75 -13.21 4.82
N ALA A 171 -9.65 -12.04 4.17
CA ALA A 171 -8.87 -10.92 4.66
C ALA A 171 -9.37 -10.43 6.04
N LEU A 172 -10.69 -10.37 6.25
CA LEU A 172 -11.31 -10.07 7.55
C LEU A 172 -10.99 -11.15 8.59
N ARG A 173 -11.15 -12.42 8.22
CA ARG A 173 -10.85 -13.56 9.11
C ARG A 173 -9.40 -13.58 9.59
N LEU A 174 -8.48 -13.17 8.74
CA LEU A 174 -7.05 -13.10 9.04
C LEU A 174 -6.65 -11.82 9.82
N GLY A 175 -7.54 -10.84 9.95
CA GLY A 175 -7.25 -9.55 10.57
C GLY A 175 -6.46 -8.59 9.68
N LEU A 176 -6.42 -8.85 8.37
CA LEU A 176 -5.79 -7.95 7.39
C LEU A 176 -6.65 -6.72 7.13
N VAL A 177 -7.97 -6.86 7.21
CA VAL A 177 -8.92 -5.75 7.15
C VAL A 177 -9.77 -5.71 8.42
N ASN A 178 -10.20 -4.49 8.81
CA ASN A 178 -10.99 -4.29 10.03
C ASN A 178 -12.48 -4.57 9.82
N GLN A 179 -12.97 -4.33 8.60
CA GLN A 179 -14.39 -4.47 8.29
C GLN A 179 -14.59 -4.77 6.80
N VAL A 180 -15.63 -5.55 6.52
CA VAL A 180 -16.13 -5.81 5.18
C VAL A 180 -17.62 -5.43 5.14
N VAL A 181 -18.00 -4.67 4.12
CA VAL A 181 -19.40 -4.21 3.92
C VAL A 181 -19.77 -4.30 2.43
N PRO A 182 -21.07 -4.31 2.08
CA PRO A 182 -21.49 -4.12 0.70
C PRO A 182 -20.90 -2.85 0.09
N SER A 183 -20.59 -2.86 -1.22
CA SER A 183 -19.96 -1.72 -1.90
C SER A 183 -20.75 -0.41 -1.73
N GLU A 184 -22.07 -0.48 -1.75
CA GLU A 184 -22.98 0.64 -1.57
C GLU A 184 -22.94 1.23 -0.17
N GLU A 185 -22.53 0.45 0.85
CA GLU A 185 -22.41 0.89 2.23
C GLU A 185 -21.02 1.44 2.58
N LEU A 186 -20.04 1.25 1.69
CA LEU A 186 -18.63 1.54 1.96
C LEU A 186 -18.41 3.00 2.39
N GLN A 187 -19.03 3.95 1.69
CA GLN A 187 -18.96 5.38 2.03
C GLN A 187 -19.59 5.69 3.39
N ASN A 188 -20.80 5.18 3.65
CA ASN A 188 -21.49 5.40 4.91
C ASN A 188 -20.69 4.84 6.10
N ARG A 189 -20.09 3.66 5.91
CA ARG A 189 -19.27 3.03 6.93
C ARG A 189 -17.99 3.81 7.20
N THR A 190 -17.35 4.29 6.14
CA THR A 190 -16.17 5.16 6.24
C THR A 190 -16.48 6.42 7.03
N GLU A 191 -17.54 7.16 6.65
CA GLU A 191 -17.93 8.37 7.36
C GLU A 191 -18.27 8.10 8.83
N SER A 192 -18.87 6.96 9.14
CA SER A 192 -19.13 6.57 10.54
C SER A 192 -17.83 6.46 11.36
N ILE A 193 -16.74 5.98 10.77
CA ILE A 193 -15.43 5.90 11.45
C ILE A 193 -14.77 7.27 11.52
N LEU A 194 -14.79 8.02 10.42
CA LEU A 194 -14.20 9.36 10.37
C LEU A 194 -14.87 10.32 11.35
N ASN A 195 -16.20 10.24 11.51
CA ASN A 195 -16.92 11.04 12.51
C ASN A 195 -16.43 10.76 13.93
N LYS A 196 -16.18 9.50 14.28
CA LYS A 196 -15.60 9.17 15.59
C LYS A 196 -14.22 9.80 15.77
N LEU A 197 -13.38 9.83 14.73
CA LEU A 197 -12.06 10.46 14.79
C LEU A 197 -12.17 12.00 14.87
N ARG A 198 -13.13 12.59 14.16
CA ARG A 198 -13.39 14.05 14.19
C ARG A 198 -13.78 14.55 15.57
N ASP A 199 -14.51 13.73 16.35
CA ASP A 199 -14.94 14.06 17.70
C ASP A 199 -13.79 14.00 18.74
N LEU A 200 -12.59 13.54 18.31
CA LEU A 200 -11.46 13.36 19.21
C LEU A 200 -10.35 14.41 18.98
N SER A 201 -9.45 14.50 19.96
CA SER A 201 -8.26 15.34 19.86
C SER A 201 -7.25 14.73 18.90
N GLY A 202 -6.90 15.45 17.82
CA GLY A 202 -5.88 15.01 16.86
C GLY A 202 -4.49 14.79 17.49
N VAL A 203 -4.14 15.59 18.50
CA VAL A 203 -2.88 15.42 19.26
C VAL A 203 -2.89 14.10 20.02
N VAL A 204 -3.99 13.79 20.72
CA VAL A 204 -4.11 12.54 21.50
C VAL A 204 -4.15 11.32 20.58
N LEU A 205 -4.88 11.39 19.46
CA LEU A 205 -4.86 10.35 18.43
C LEU A 205 -3.46 10.09 17.92
N GLY A 206 -2.69 11.16 17.63
CA GLY A 206 -1.31 11.04 17.16
C GLY A 206 -0.38 10.42 18.19
N MET A 207 -0.53 10.79 19.47
CA MET A 207 0.25 10.20 20.57
C MET A 207 -0.10 8.73 20.78
N ALA A 208 -1.39 8.37 20.71
CA ALA A 208 -1.85 6.99 20.82
C ALA A 208 -1.28 6.13 19.69
N ARG A 209 -1.33 6.63 18.44
CA ARG A 209 -0.71 5.97 17.29
C ARG A 209 0.80 5.78 17.48
N ALA A 210 1.50 6.83 17.90
CA ALA A 210 2.93 6.74 18.17
C ALA A 210 3.25 5.72 19.27
N ALA A 211 2.44 5.64 20.33
CA ALA A 211 2.62 4.66 21.40
C ALA A 211 2.42 3.21 20.90
N LEU A 212 1.41 2.97 20.06
CA LEU A 212 1.19 1.68 19.40
C LEU A 212 2.38 1.28 18.53
N ASP A 213 2.95 2.25 17.82
CA ASP A 213 4.12 2.04 16.98
C ASP A 213 5.40 1.73 17.77
N LEU A 214 5.59 2.29 18.97
CA LEU A 214 6.78 2.01 19.80
C LEU A 214 6.94 0.52 20.12
N GLY A 215 5.84 -0.22 20.26
CA GLY A 215 5.86 -1.66 20.49
C GLY A 215 6.27 -2.50 19.27
N THR A 216 6.21 -1.92 18.06
CA THR A 216 6.38 -2.66 16.79
C THR A 216 7.54 -2.16 15.94
N ARG A 217 8.01 -0.93 16.14
CA ARG A 217 8.92 -0.20 15.23
C ARG A 217 10.41 -0.33 15.51
N SER A 218 10.83 -0.95 16.61
CA SER A 218 12.27 -0.96 16.93
C SER A 218 13.16 -1.59 15.83
N SER A 219 12.55 -2.13 14.79
CA SER A 219 13.24 -2.84 13.70
C SER A 219 12.80 -2.47 12.27
N PHE A 220 11.69 -1.75 12.04
CA PHE A 220 11.15 -1.57 10.67
C PHE A 220 12.16 -0.96 9.69
N GLU A 221 12.79 0.17 10.02
CA GLU A 221 13.77 0.81 9.12
C GLU A 221 15.00 -0.08 8.91
N SER A 222 15.45 -0.77 9.96
CA SER A 222 16.55 -1.73 9.88
C SER A 222 16.18 -2.94 9.03
N GLU A 223 14.97 -3.47 9.19
CA GLU A 223 14.46 -4.59 8.40
C GLU A 223 14.27 -4.20 6.95
N LEU A 224 13.69 -3.04 6.68
CA LEU A 224 13.50 -2.54 5.31
C LEU A 224 14.86 -2.40 4.61
N LYS A 225 15.86 -1.84 5.27
CA LYS A 225 17.21 -1.74 4.70
C LYS A 225 17.82 -3.11 4.37
N GLN A 226 17.58 -4.13 5.20
CA GLN A 226 18.04 -5.49 4.93
C GLN A 226 17.31 -6.10 3.72
N VAL A 227 16.00 -5.90 3.62
CA VAL A 227 15.18 -6.38 2.50
C VAL A 227 15.55 -5.68 1.20
N GLU A 228 15.77 -4.36 1.23
CA GLU A 228 16.28 -3.57 0.09
C GLU A 228 17.65 -4.10 -0.38
N THR A 229 18.56 -4.39 0.56
CA THR A 229 19.87 -4.98 0.24
C THR A 229 19.71 -6.32 -0.46
N LEU A 230 18.85 -7.21 0.05
CA LEU A 230 18.55 -8.49 -0.57
C LEU A 230 17.98 -8.31 -1.99
N TYR A 231 17.08 -7.36 -2.16
CA TYR A 231 16.46 -7.05 -3.45
C TYR A 231 17.49 -6.57 -4.46
N PHE A 232 18.25 -5.52 -4.15
CA PHE A 232 19.19 -4.92 -5.10
C PHE A 232 20.46 -5.73 -5.31
N GLU A 233 21.02 -6.30 -4.23
CA GLU A 233 22.35 -6.91 -4.29
C GLU A 233 22.31 -8.40 -4.64
N GLN A 234 21.16 -9.04 -4.53
CA GLN A 234 21.01 -10.46 -4.84
C GLN A 234 19.93 -10.70 -5.90
N LEU A 235 18.66 -10.36 -5.63
CA LEU A 235 17.55 -10.66 -6.54
C LEU A 235 17.75 -10.05 -7.94
N MET A 236 17.94 -8.74 -8.04
CA MET A 236 18.03 -8.03 -9.32
C MET A 236 19.29 -8.40 -10.14
N LYS A 237 20.22 -9.15 -9.55
CA LYS A 237 21.38 -9.69 -10.28
C LYS A 237 21.12 -11.08 -10.86
N THR A 238 19.97 -11.69 -10.58
CA THR A 238 19.61 -13.00 -11.13
C THR A 238 19.11 -12.89 -12.57
N GLU A 239 19.40 -13.91 -13.39
CA GLU A 239 18.82 -14.03 -14.73
C GLU A 239 17.29 -14.17 -14.65
N ASP A 240 16.78 -14.85 -13.62
CA ASP A 240 15.36 -15.13 -13.44
C ASP A 240 14.53 -13.88 -13.09
N ALA A 241 15.08 -12.91 -12.34
CA ALA A 241 14.39 -11.65 -12.11
C ALA A 241 14.21 -10.85 -13.41
N ASN A 242 15.28 -10.75 -14.23
CA ASN A 242 15.21 -10.10 -15.53
C ASN A 242 14.25 -10.84 -16.49
N GLU A 243 14.33 -12.17 -16.55
CA GLU A 243 13.42 -12.99 -17.34
C GLU A 243 11.96 -12.81 -16.94
N GLY A 244 11.68 -12.76 -15.63
CA GLY A 244 10.33 -12.57 -15.11
C GLY A 244 9.70 -11.26 -15.59
N VAL A 245 10.41 -10.16 -15.42
CA VAL A 245 9.95 -8.82 -15.85
C VAL A 245 9.82 -8.77 -17.39
N GLN A 246 10.82 -9.24 -18.12
CA GLN A 246 10.81 -9.21 -19.57
C GLN A 246 9.71 -10.08 -20.17
N SER A 247 9.52 -11.30 -19.67
CA SER A 247 8.47 -12.21 -20.14
C SER A 247 7.08 -11.63 -19.94
N PHE A 248 6.86 -10.91 -18.83
CA PHE A 248 5.61 -10.22 -18.58
C PHE A 248 5.36 -9.11 -19.61
N MET A 249 6.36 -8.26 -19.89
CA MET A 249 6.25 -7.20 -20.91
C MET A 249 6.01 -7.77 -22.30
N GLU A 250 6.63 -8.89 -22.63
CA GLU A 250 6.48 -9.60 -23.91
C GLU A 250 5.22 -10.48 -23.97
N LYS A 251 4.42 -10.56 -22.90
CA LYS A 251 3.20 -11.38 -22.79
C LYS A 251 3.43 -12.86 -23.11
N ARG A 252 4.56 -13.40 -22.68
CA ARG A 252 4.91 -14.82 -22.80
C ARG A 252 5.12 -15.46 -21.43
N LYS A 253 5.19 -16.80 -21.39
CA LYS A 253 5.56 -17.50 -20.15
C LYS A 253 7.07 -17.35 -19.89
N PRO A 254 7.48 -17.12 -18.62
CA PRO A 254 8.89 -17.10 -18.25
C PRO A 254 9.54 -18.48 -18.35
N VAL A 255 10.85 -18.48 -18.62
CA VAL A 255 11.67 -19.69 -18.62
C VAL A 255 12.70 -19.57 -17.51
N TRP A 256 12.35 -20.11 -16.35
CA TRP A 256 13.20 -20.07 -15.16
C TRP A 256 14.46 -20.93 -15.32
N ARG A 257 15.62 -20.36 -15.00
CA ARG A 257 16.93 -21.01 -15.08
C ARG A 257 17.56 -21.29 -13.73
N ASN A 258 16.98 -20.77 -12.65
CA ASN A 258 17.49 -20.84 -11.27
C ASN A 258 18.90 -20.21 -11.13
N LYS A 259 19.14 -19.08 -11.77
CA LYS A 259 20.39 -18.34 -11.79
C LYS A 259 20.18 -16.85 -11.51
#